data_53181b002d0e5c6bc63ac905a7ec7c86
#
_entry.id   53181b002d0e5c6bc63ac905a7ec7c86
#
_cell.length_a   1.000
_cell.length_b   1.000
_cell.length_c   1.000
_cell.angle_alpha   90.00
_cell.angle_beta   90.00
_cell.angle_gamma   90.00
#
_symmetry.space_group_name_H-M   'P 1'
#
loop_
_entity.id
_entity.type
_entity.pdbx_description
1 polymer ?
#
loop_
_entity_poly.entity_id
_entity_poly.type
_entity_poly.pdbx_seq_one_letter_code
_entity_poly.pdbx_strand_id
1 'polypeptide(L)'
;MVVKTLMQQIKQYKKDSFLTMFFVVVEVILEILIPLLMARIIDLGIEARDINAVYKYGFIMFIIAIGTLSTGFLAGKYAAKASTGFAANLRDGMYTNIQSFSFSNIDKYSTAGLVTRLTTDVTNVQIAYQMIIRMCIRAPMNLVCALTMAFMINHELSLIFVGAMGFLIVVLGFIMVTATRYFNQVFPKYDDLNESVQENVVAIRVVKSFVREKYENEKFKRAAQNIYRLFVKAESVLALNNPAMMTAVYGCILLLSWLGAKSVVGGTLTTGELTTLFSYIMNILMSLMMLSMAFVMITMSFASGRRIAEVLNEKSDLVSPEHALKTVKSGSVTFDHVTFSYKHGTGEPVLRDIDIHIHSGETIGIIGGTGSAKSTLVSLISRLYDVDRGSVIVGGEDVRKYDLEVLRNEVAVVLQNNVLFSGTILQNLRLGNENATLEECQEACRLACADDFIQDFPDKYNTYIEQGGTNVSGGQKQRLCIARALLKKPKILILDDSTSAVDTATDASIQKSFEERIPDTTKIIISQRVSSVQNADRIIVLNDGVIDDFDTHENLLKTSEIYRTIYETQTKGKEEA
;
A
#
# COMPACT_ATOMS: atom_id res chain seq x y z
N MET A 1 14.62 9.26 -10.11
CA MET A 1 14.28 7.83 -9.99
C MET A 1 12.75 7.63 -9.89
N VAL A 2 12.03 8.24 -8.94
CA VAL A 2 10.57 8.10 -8.73
C VAL A 2 9.74 8.26 -10.03
N VAL A 3 9.89 9.41 -10.71
CA VAL A 3 9.13 9.70 -11.93
C VAL A 3 9.37 8.64 -13.02
N LYS A 4 10.63 8.20 -13.18
CA LYS A 4 10.97 7.16 -14.17
C LYS A 4 10.27 5.85 -13.87
N THR A 5 10.25 5.40 -12.61
CA THR A 5 9.57 4.16 -12.18
C THR A 5 8.07 4.25 -12.45
N LEU A 6 7.43 5.39 -12.09
CA LEU A 6 6.00 5.58 -12.34
C LEU A 6 5.69 5.62 -13.84
N MET A 7 6.46 6.36 -14.64
CA MET A 7 6.24 6.45 -16.09
C MET A 7 6.37 5.11 -16.82
N GLN A 8 7.19 4.20 -16.32
CA GLN A 8 7.28 2.83 -16.86
C GLN A 8 5.97 2.06 -16.74
N GLN A 9 5.12 2.39 -15.77
CA GLN A 9 3.82 1.71 -15.56
C GLN A 9 2.70 2.21 -16.48
N ILE A 10 2.95 3.19 -17.35
CA ILE A 10 1.97 3.60 -18.35
C ILE A 10 1.71 2.46 -19.37
N LYS A 11 2.74 1.65 -19.67
CA LYS A 11 2.69 0.44 -20.51
C LYS A 11 1.82 0.63 -21.77
N GLN A 12 0.71 -0.09 -21.89
CA GLN A 12 -0.23 -0.09 -23.03
C GLN A 12 -1.01 1.21 -23.21
N TYR A 13 -1.09 2.07 -22.20
CA TYR A 13 -1.90 3.31 -22.22
C TYR A 13 -1.17 4.54 -22.78
N LYS A 14 0.05 4.37 -23.34
CA LYS A 14 0.81 5.45 -23.98
C LYS A 14 0.03 6.11 -25.13
N LYS A 15 -0.68 5.30 -25.95
CA LYS A 15 -1.50 5.80 -27.05
C LYS A 15 -2.67 6.66 -26.55
N ASP A 16 -3.38 6.19 -25.52
CA ASP A 16 -4.51 6.92 -24.93
C ASP A 16 -4.05 8.25 -24.30
N SER A 17 -2.87 8.26 -23.66
CA SER A 17 -2.26 9.49 -23.12
C SER A 17 -1.92 10.49 -24.24
N PHE A 18 -1.32 10.03 -25.33
CA PHE A 18 -1.00 10.88 -26.46
C PHE A 18 -2.26 11.42 -27.14
N LEU A 19 -3.28 10.59 -27.34
CA LEU A 19 -4.58 11.02 -27.90
C LEU A 19 -5.26 12.07 -27.01
N THR A 20 -5.15 11.93 -25.68
CA THR A 20 -5.64 12.96 -24.74
C THR A 20 -4.97 14.30 -25.02
N MET A 21 -3.64 14.34 -25.05
CA MET A 21 -2.88 15.56 -25.30
C MET A 21 -3.23 16.17 -26.66
N PHE A 22 -3.34 15.34 -27.70
CA PHE A 22 -3.70 15.78 -29.05
C PHE A 22 -5.09 16.42 -29.08
N PHE A 23 -6.12 15.76 -28.55
CA PHE A 23 -7.48 16.29 -28.53
C PHE A 23 -7.61 17.54 -27.66
N VAL A 24 -6.86 17.65 -26.55
CA VAL A 24 -6.79 18.88 -25.74
C VAL A 24 -6.22 20.04 -26.53
N VAL A 25 -5.16 19.82 -27.31
CA VAL A 25 -4.58 20.88 -28.18
C VAL A 25 -5.56 21.33 -29.23
N VAL A 26 -6.24 20.38 -29.92
CA VAL A 26 -7.26 20.71 -30.93
C VAL A 26 -8.45 21.45 -30.30
N GLU A 27 -8.92 21.01 -29.13
CA GLU A 27 -9.98 21.66 -28.36
C GLU A 27 -9.63 23.13 -28.08
N VAL A 28 -8.43 23.41 -27.59
CA VAL A 28 -7.95 24.78 -27.27
C VAL A 28 -7.87 25.64 -28.52
N ILE A 29 -7.38 25.10 -29.64
CA ILE A 29 -7.31 25.85 -30.93
C ILE A 29 -8.71 26.24 -31.42
N LEU A 30 -9.68 25.30 -31.34
CA LEU A 30 -11.06 25.59 -31.73
C LEU A 30 -11.72 26.60 -30.78
N GLU A 31 -11.50 26.48 -29.46
CA GLU A 31 -12.07 27.37 -28.46
C GLU A 31 -11.61 28.83 -28.65
N ILE A 32 -10.36 29.05 -29.02
CA ILE A 32 -9.79 30.39 -29.27
C ILE A 32 -10.34 31.07 -30.51
N LEU A 33 -10.84 30.30 -31.49
CA LEU A 33 -11.47 30.86 -32.71
C LEU A 33 -12.87 31.45 -32.44
N ILE A 34 -13.56 31.02 -31.37
CA ILE A 34 -14.93 31.46 -31.05
C ILE A 34 -15.01 32.97 -30.82
N PRO A 35 -14.18 33.60 -29.95
CA PRO A 35 -14.19 35.05 -29.78
C PRO A 35 -13.88 35.83 -31.06
N LEU A 36 -13.03 35.28 -31.91
CA LEU A 36 -12.65 35.89 -33.21
C LEU A 36 -13.81 35.92 -34.20
N LEU A 37 -14.60 34.84 -34.26
CA LEU A 37 -15.84 34.81 -35.04
C LEU A 37 -16.89 35.73 -34.47
N MET A 38 -16.96 35.87 -33.14
CA MET A 38 -17.85 36.84 -32.50
C MET A 38 -17.51 38.27 -32.92
N ALA A 39 -16.20 38.62 -32.99
CA ALA A 39 -15.78 39.90 -33.55
C ALA A 39 -16.29 40.11 -34.96
N ARG A 40 -16.19 39.09 -35.84
CA ARG A 40 -16.72 39.18 -37.21
C ARG A 40 -18.23 39.35 -37.25
N ILE A 41 -18.98 38.76 -36.35
CA ILE A 41 -20.43 38.98 -36.23
C ILE A 41 -20.74 40.45 -35.85
N ILE A 42 -19.97 41.01 -34.89
CA ILE A 42 -20.15 42.40 -34.46
C ILE A 42 -19.82 43.37 -35.59
N ASP A 43 -18.61 43.27 -36.14
CA ASP A 43 -18.11 44.26 -37.11
C ASP A 43 -18.80 44.18 -38.44
N LEU A 44 -18.95 42.97 -39.05
CA LEU A 44 -19.47 42.77 -40.40
C LEU A 44 -20.97 42.47 -40.41
N GLY A 45 -21.56 42.10 -39.29
CA GLY A 45 -22.98 41.81 -39.16
C GLY A 45 -23.76 42.96 -38.52
N ILE A 46 -23.43 43.29 -37.26
CA ILE A 46 -24.19 44.26 -36.48
C ILE A 46 -23.90 45.69 -36.90
N GLU A 47 -22.62 46.08 -36.97
CA GLU A 47 -22.23 47.43 -37.33
C GLU A 47 -22.53 47.75 -38.80
N ALA A 48 -22.20 46.79 -39.70
CA ALA A 48 -22.48 46.90 -41.13
C ALA A 48 -23.97 46.64 -41.48
N ARG A 49 -24.84 46.25 -40.51
CA ARG A 49 -26.27 45.92 -40.69
C ARG A 49 -26.50 44.83 -41.73
N ASP A 50 -25.57 43.89 -41.91
CA ASP A 50 -25.67 42.76 -42.83
C ASP A 50 -26.09 41.49 -42.10
N ILE A 51 -27.36 41.13 -42.19
CA ILE A 51 -27.92 39.93 -41.57
C ILE A 51 -27.33 38.63 -42.16
N ASN A 52 -26.89 38.63 -43.41
CA ASN A 52 -26.30 37.46 -44.06
C ASN A 52 -24.91 37.15 -43.45
N ALA A 53 -24.14 38.18 -43.10
CA ALA A 53 -22.89 38.04 -42.37
C ALA A 53 -23.13 37.40 -40.97
N VAL A 54 -24.19 37.83 -40.27
CA VAL A 54 -24.57 37.23 -38.96
C VAL A 54 -24.86 35.73 -39.13
N TYR A 55 -25.70 35.35 -40.08
CA TYR A 55 -26.01 33.95 -40.35
C TYR A 55 -24.78 33.14 -40.75
N LYS A 56 -23.93 33.67 -41.63
CA LYS A 56 -22.71 33.00 -42.06
C LYS A 56 -21.75 32.72 -40.93
N TYR A 57 -21.35 33.73 -40.16
CA TYR A 57 -20.38 33.59 -39.09
C TYR A 57 -20.97 32.86 -37.86
N GLY A 58 -22.27 33.05 -37.58
CA GLY A 58 -23.01 32.31 -36.59
C GLY A 58 -23.05 30.80 -36.86
N PHE A 59 -23.28 30.42 -38.15
CA PHE A 59 -23.24 29.01 -38.55
C PHE A 59 -21.83 28.40 -38.42
N ILE A 60 -20.78 29.13 -38.83
CA ILE A 60 -19.39 28.69 -38.66
C ILE A 60 -19.07 28.51 -37.16
N MET A 61 -19.47 29.47 -36.31
CA MET A 61 -19.28 29.40 -34.87
C MET A 61 -19.98 28.17 -34.27
N PHE A 62 -21.19 27.85 -34.72
CA PHE A 62 -21.94 26.66 -34.32
C PHE A 62 -21.19 25.36 -34.67
N ILE A 63 -20.63 25.26 -35.86
CA ILE A 63 -19.82 24.10 -36.30
C ILE A 63 -18.57 23.97 -35.40
N ILE A 64 -17.87 25.07 -35.15
CA ILE A 64 -16.69 25.06 -34.26
C ILE A 64 -17.07 24.68 -32.83
N ALA A 65 -18.20 25.15 -32.32
CA ALA A 65 -18.68 24.76 -30.99
C ALA A 65 -18.96 23.24 -30.88
N ILE A 66 -19.56 22.64 -31.92
CA ILE A 66 -19.73 21.18 -32.01
C ILE A 66 -18.37 20.46 -32.07
N GLY A 67 -17.42 21.02 -32.84
CA GLY A 67 -16.05 20.51 -32.91
C GLY A 67 -15.35 20.53 -31.55
N THR A 68 -15.45 21.65 -30.81
CA THR A 68 -14.91 21.81 -29.47
C THR A 68 -15.54 20.82 -28.48
N LEU A 69 -16.87 20.66 -28.53
CA LEU A 69 -17.59 19.69 -27.70
C LEU A 69 -17.09 18.26 -28.00
N SER A 70 -16.98 17.91 -29.26
CA SER A 70 -16.54 16.56 -29.69
C SER A 70 -15.10 16.27 -29.28
N THR A 71 -14.19 17.21 -29.46
CA THR A 71 -12.79 17.08 -29.08
C THR A 71 -12.62 17.06 -27.56
N GLY A 72 -13.37 17.87 -26.82
CA GLY A 72 -13.39 17.87 -25.35
C GLY A 72 -13.91 16.54 -24.77
N PHE A 73 -14.97 15.98 -25.38
CA PHE A 73 -15.48 14.65 -25.02
C PHE A 73 -14.42 13.56 -25.25
N LEU A 74 -13.78 13.55 -26.44
CA LEU A 74 -12.73 12.58 -26.75
C LEU A 74 -11.52 12.74 -25.83
N ALA A 75 -11.08 13.96 -25.58
CA ALA A 75 -10.00 14.25 -24.61
C ALA A 75 -10.34 13.70 -23.21
N GLY A 76 -11.57 13.91 -22.74
CA GLY A 76 -12.05 13.39 -21.47
C GLY A 76 -12.07 11.86 -21.41
N LYS A 77 -12.61 11.23 -22.47
CA LYS A 77 -12.69 9.76 -22.59
C LYS A 77 -11.31 9.11 -22.57
N TYR A 78 -10.36 9.60 -23.38
CA TYR A 78 -9.01 9.06 -23.42
C TYR A 78 -8.22 9.38 -22.15
N ALA A 79 -8.43 10.54 -21.53
CA ALA A 79 -7.81 10.87 -20.24
C ALA A 79 -8.27 9.93 -19.12
N ALA A 80 -9.57 9.64 -19.03
CA ALA A 80 -10.12 8.70 -18.08
C ALA A 80 -9.53 7.30 -18.29
N LYS A 81 -9.52 6.81 -19.53
CA LYS A 81 -8.95 5.50 -19.88
C LYS A 81 -7.45 5.40 -19.55
N ALA A 82 -6.68 6.45 -19.89
CA ALA A 82 -5.25 6.49 -19.61
C ALA A 82 -4.95 6.52 -18.10
N SER A 83 -5.65 7.36 -17.33
CA SER A 83 -5.39 7.53 -15.90
C SER A 83 -5.86 6.33 -15.08
N THR A 84 -7.04 5.76 -15.36
CA THR A 84 -7.54 4.57 -14.67
C THR A 84 -6.70 3.34 -15.03
N GLY A 85 -6.31 3.20 -16.30
CA GLY A 85 -5.43 2.13 -16.75
C GLY A 85 -4.03 2.21 -16.15
N PHE A 86 -3.47 3.42 -16.05
CA PHE A 86 -2.21 3.65 -15.33
C PHE A 86 -2.31 3.24 -13.86
N ALA A 87 -3.41 3.62 -13.17
CA ALA A 87 -3.65 3.23 -11.79
C ALA A 87 -3.81 1.71 -11.62
N ALA A 88 -4.46 1.03 -12.57
CA ALA A 88 -4.57 -0.43 -12.59
C ALA A 88 -3.18 -1.09 -12.69
N ASN A 89 -2.33 -0.62 -13.61
CA ASN A 89 -0.96 -1.11 -13.74
C ASN A 89 -0.11 -0.87 -12.49
N LEU A 90 -0.30 0.26 -11.79
CA LEU A 90 0.40 0.53 -10.52
C LEU A 90 -0.02 -0.46 -9.45
N ARG A 91 -1.33 -0.73 -9.31
CA ARG A 91 -1.85 -1.71 -8.34
C ARG A 91 -1.35 -3.11 -8.64
N ASP A 92 -1.45 -3.54 -9.90
CA ASP A 92 -0.99 -4.84 -10.36
C ASP A 92 0.52 -5.02 -10.11
N GLY A 93 1.34 -4.05 -10.53
CA GLY A 93 2.79 -4.09 -10.33
C GLY A 93 3.19 -4.10 -8.84
N MET A 94 2.54 -3.29 -8.00
CA MET A 94 2.81 -3.31 -6.55
C MET A 94 2.34 -4.61 -5.91
N TYR A 95 1.15 -5.10 -6.23
CA TYR A 95 0.61 -6.33 -5.65
C TYR A 95 1.48 -7.54 -6.01
N THR A 96 1.86 -7.67 -7.28
CA THR A 96 2.78 -8.71 -7.75
C THR A 96 4.12 -8.63 -7.01
N ASN A 97 4.66 -7.42 -6.82
CA ASN A 97 5.93 -7.27 -6.10
C ASN A 97 5.80 -7.62 -4.61
N ILE A 98 4.71 -7.21 -3.96
CA ILE A 98 4.44 -7.56 -2.55
C ILE A 98 4.34 -9.08 -2.36
N GLN A 99 3.77 -9.82 -3.32
CA GLN A 99 3.72 -11.30 -3.26
C GLN A 99 5.10 -11.95 -3.34
N SER A 100 6.09 -11.26 -3.91
CA SER A 100 7.48 -11.75 -3.99
C SER A 100 8.35 -11.36 -2.77
N PHE A 101 7.83 -10.57 -1.83
CA PHE A 101 8.58 -10.08 -0.67
C PHE A 101 8.96 -11.23 0.26
N SER A 102 10.16 -11.13 0.83
CA SER A 102 10.58 -11.90 1.99
C SER A 102 9.93 -11.37 3.28
N PHE A 103 10.05 -12.10 4.36
CA PHE A 103 9.57 -11.65 5.66
C PHE A 103 10.29 -10.38 6.12
N SER A 104 11.59 -10.24 5.87
CA SER A 104 12.36 -9.01 6.18
C SER A 104 11.82 -7.79 5.42
N ASN A 105 11.41 -7.94 4.15
CA ASN A 105 10.74 -6.87 3.42
C ASN A 105 9.37 -6.52 4.03
N ILE A 106 8.58 -7.55 4.42
CA ILE A 106 7.25 -7.33 5.05
C ILE A 106 7.40 -6.63 6.40
N ASP A 107 8.38 -6.99 7.21
CA ASP A 107 8.65 -6.37 8.51
C ASP A 107 9.03 -4.89 8.40
N LYS A 108 9.62 -4.48 7.26
CA LYS A 108 9.94 -3.09 6.94
C LYS A 108 8.70 -2.24 6.71
N TYR A 109 7.60 -2.84 6.27
CA TYR A 109 6.36 -2.16 5.93
C TYR A 109 5.22 -2.60 6.87
N SER A 110 4.45 -1.65 7.39
CA SER A 110 3.20 -2.02 8.08
C SER A 110 2.14 -2.46 7.07
N THR A 111 1.34 -3.46 7.42
CA THR A 111 0.21 -3.93 6.58
C THR A 111 -0.74 -2.79 6.20
N ALA A 112 -1.10 -1.94 7.18
CA ALA A 112 -1.92 -0.75 6.93
C ALA A 112 -1.25 0.22 5.94
N GLY A 113 0.08 0.38 6.03
CA GLY A 113 0.86 1.20 5.09
C GLY A 113 0.83 0.66 3.66
N LEU A 114 0.94 -0.66 3.46
CA LEU A 114 0.83 -1.28 2.15
C LEU A 114 -0.58 -1.13 1.55
N VAL A 115 -1.63 -1.32 2.36
CA VAL A 115 -3.02 -1.09 1.95
C VAL A 115 -3.23 0.36 1.52
N THR A 116 -2.75 1.33 2.29
CA THR A 116 -2.84 2.76 1.94
C THR A 116 -2.14 3.07 0.61
N ARG A 117 -0.99 2.46 0.34
CA ARG A 117 -0.26 2.62 -0.93
C ARG A 117 -1.03 2.06 -2.12
N LEU A 118 -1.68 0.89 -1.96
CA LEU A 118 -2.49 0.25 -3.00
C LEU A 118 -3.82 0.97 -3.28
N THR A 119 -4.32 1.75 -2.33
CA THR A 119 -5.63 2.44 -2.41
C THR A 119 -5.47 3.94 -2.58
N THR A 120 -5.26 4.66 -1.50
CA THR A 120 -5.25 6.12 -1.46
C THR A 120 -4.11 6.73 -2.26
N ASP A 121 -2.88 6.20 -2.12
CA ASP A 121 -1.72 6.74 -2.82
C ASP A 121 -1.84 6.56 -4.33
N VAL A 122 -2.32 5.40 -4.80
CA VAL A 122 -2.58 5.18 -6.23
C VAL A 122 -3.65 6.13 -6.75
N THR A 123 -4.71 6.39 -5.98
CA THR A 123 -5.76 7.33 -6.37
C THR A 123 -5.23 8.76 -6.49
N ASN A 124 -4.39 9.20 -5.55
CA ASN A 124 -3.74 10.51 -5.62
C ASN A 124 -2.85 10.65 -6.87
N VAL A 125 -2.06 9.64 -7.16
CA VAL A 125 -1.18 9.61 -8.35
C VAL A 125 -1.99 9.52 -9.64
N GLN A 126 -3.10 8.79 -9.65
CA GLN A 126 -4.04 8.73 -10.78
C GLN A 126 -4.60 10.11 -11.12
N ILE A 127 -5.09 10.85 -10.11
CA ILE A 127 -5.64 12.20 -10.28
C ILE A 127 -4.55 13.15 -10.78
N ALA A 128 -3.36 13.11 -10.19
CA ALA A 128 -2.23 13.92 -10.63
C ALA A 128 -1.85 13.62 -12.08
N TYR A 129 -1.80 12.35 -12.47
CA TYR A 129 -1.51 11.94 -13.83
C TYR A 129 -2.56 12.47 -14.83
N GLN A 130 -3.85 12.36 -14.48
CA GLN A 130 -4.94 12.91 -15.29
C GLN A 130 -4.80 14.43 -15.45
N MET A 131 -4.44 15.14 -14.39
CA MET A 131 -4.19 16.59 -14.44
C MET A 131 -2.99 16.93 -15.33
N ILE A 132 -1.92 16.15 -15.25
CA ILE A 132 -0.71 16.36 -16.06
C ILE A 132 -1.06 16.24 -17.55
N ILE A 133 -1.72 15.16 -17.97
CA ILE A 133 -2.00 14.91 -19.40
C ILE A 133 -3.10 15.79 -19.97
N ARG A 134 -3.93 16.44 -19.14
CA ARG A 134 -5.04 17.30 -19.57
C ARG A 134 -4.80 18.77 -19.22
N MET A 135 -4.70 19.13 -17.93
CA MET A 135 -4.64 20.52 -17.49
C MET A 135 -3.27 21.17 -17.75
N CYS A 136 -2.18 20.44 -17.51
CA CYS A 136 -0.83 20.98 -17.77
C CYS A 136 -0.51 21.11 -19.26
N ILE A 137 -1.33 20.54 -20.15
CA ILE A 137 -1.26 20.78 -21.60
C ILE A 137 -2.23 21.91 -22.00
N ARG A 138 -3.49 21.85 -21.51
CA ARG A 138 -4.53 22.83 -21.85
C ARG A 138 -4.14 24.25 -21.44
N ALA A 139 -3.70 24.44 -20.20
CA ALA A 139 -3.46 25.78 -19.68
C ALA A 139 -2.32 26.52 -20.39
N PRO A 140 -1.11 25.94 -20.60
CA PRO A 140 -0.07 26.60 -21.39
C PRO A 140 -0.46 26.83 -22.85
N MET A 141 -1.15 25.85 -23.49
CA MET A 141 -1.59 26.01 -24.86
C MET A 141 -2.61 27.15 -24.99
N ASN A 142 -3.60 27.22 -24.09
CA ASN A 142 -4.57 28.30 -24.08
C ASN A 142 -3.90 29.67 -23.87
N LEU A 143 -2.93 29.75 -22.93
CA LEU A 143 -2.16 30.96 -22.65
C LEU A 143 -1.37 31.42 -23.90
N VAL A 144 -0.63 30.50 -24.53
CA VAL A 144 0.18 30.82 -25.73
C VAL A 144 -0.72 31.22 -26.89
N CYS A 145 -1.78 30.45 -27.15
CA CYS A 145 -2.67 30.76 -28.26
C CYS A 145 -3.45 32.07 -28.07
N ALA A 146 -4.01 32.30 -26.84
CA ALA A 146 -4.73 33.53 -26.55
C ALA A 146 -3.83 34.76 -26.62
N LEU A 147 -2.60 34.67 -26.10
CA LEU A 147 -1.62 35.75 -26.17
C LEU A 147 -1.19 36.03 -27.64
N THR A 148 -0.91 34.99 -28.41
CA THR A 148 -0.57 35.14 -29.83
C THR A 148 -1.70 35.83 -30.61
N MET A 149 -2.93 35.40 -30.40
CA MET A 149 -4.09 36.00 -31.06
C MET A 149 -4.32 37.45 -30.63
N ALA A 150 -4.11 37.76 -29.36
CA ALA A 150 -4.19 39.13 -28.86
C ALA A 150 -3.14 40.05 -29.52
N PHE A 151 -1.90 39.57 -29.65
CA PHE A 151 -0.82 40.30 -30.34
C PHE A 151 -1.11 40.50 -31.85
N MET A 152 -1.83 39.56 -32.48
CA MET A 152 -2.27 39.72 -33.90
C MET A 152 -3.34 40.77 -34.06
N ILE A 153 -4.18 41.01 -33.03
CA ILE A 153 -5.25 42.04 -33.07
C ILE A 153 -4.63 43.41 -32.81
N ASN A 154 -3.95 43.59 -31.68
CA ASN A 154 -3.31 44.86 -31.33
C ASN A 154 -2.09 44.66 -30.43
N HIS A 155 -0.93 45.03 -30.95
CA HIS A 155 0.35 44.81 -30.24
C HIS A 155 0.46 45.61 -28.95
N GLU A 156 0.03 46.89 -28.95
CA GLU A 156 0.18 47.77 -27.77
C GLU A 156 -0.75 47.34 -26.64
N LEU A 157 -2.00 47.02 -26.93
CA LEU A 157 -2.97 46.57 -25.92
C LEU A 157 -2.62 45.20 -25.35
N SER A 158 -1.95 44.34 -26.11
CA SER A 158 -1.52 43.02 -25.65
C SER A 158 -0.40 43.06 -24.60
N LEU A 159 0.34 44.17 -24.49
CA LEU A 159 1.31 44.37 -23.42
C LEU A 159 0.65 44.42 -22.03
N ILE A 160 -0.62 44.82 -21.94
CA ILE A 160 -1.40 44.79 -20.71
C ILE A 160 -1.49 43.33 -20.18
N PHE A 161 -1.70 42.37 -21.08
CA PHE A 161 -1.79 40.95 -20.73
C PHE A 161 -0.45 40.40 -20.23
N VAL A 162 0.65 40.80 -20.87
CA VAL A 162 2.01 40.43 -20.45
C VAL A 162 2.31 40.99 -19.05
N GLY A 163 1.94 42.26 -18.80
CA GLY A 163 2.08 42.89 -17.50
C GLY A 163 1.27 42.17 -16.41
N ALA A 164 -0.01 41.87 -16.68
CA ALA A 164 -0.86 41.15 -15.75
C ALA A 164 -0.36 39.71 -15.50
N MET A 165 0.12 39.02 -16.53
CA MET A 165 0.71 37.70 -16.42
C MET A 165 1.97 37.74 -15.54
N GLY A 166 2.86 38.71 -15.78
CA GLY A 166 4.05 38.93 -14.93
C GLY A 166 3.70 39.18 -13.48
N PHE A 167 2.72 40.07 -13.22
CA PHE A 167 2.19 40.31 -11.88
C PHE A 167 1.69 39.03 -11.20
N LEU A 168 0.84 38.25 -11.90
CA LEU A 168 0.30 37.02 -11.36
C LEU A 168 1.35 35.95 -11.13
N ILE A 169 2.31 35.77 -12.03
CA ILE A 169 3.41 34.81 -11.83
C ILE A 169 4.18 35.12 -10.54
N VAL A 170 4.48 36.39 -10.29
CA VAL A 170 5.20 36.81 -9.07
C VAL A 170 4.34 36.59 -7.83
N VAL A 171 3.08 37.05 -7.84
CA VAL A 171 2.19 36.94 -6.68
C VAL A 171 1.83 35.49 -6.38
N LEU A 172 1.44 34.70 -7.42
CA LEU A 172 1.10 33.28 -7.26
C LEU A 172 2.35 32.49 -6.84
N GLY A 173 3.52 32.79 -7.39
CA GLY A 173 4.79 32.19 -6.98
C GLY A 173 5.08 32.45 -5.49
N PHE A 174 4.92 33.68 -5.02
CA PHE A 174 5.07 34.04 -3.60
C PHE A 174 4.07 33.29 -2.71
N ILE A 175 2.80 33.27 -3.09
CA ILE A 175 1.73 32.54 -2.36
C ILE A 175 2.10 31.05 -2.28
N MET A 176 2.51 30.44 -3.41
CA MET A 176 2.86 29.05 -3.51
C MET A 176 4.03 28.66 -2.59
N VAL A 177 5.14 29.39 -2.66
CA VAL A 177 6.32 29.14 -1.82
C VAL A 177 5.97 29.25 -0.35
N THR A 178 5.21 30.29 0.03
CA THR A 178 4.82 30.54 1.42
C THR A 178 3.84 29.50 1.93
N ALA A 179 2.81 29.14 1.16
CA ALA A 179 1.83 28.12 1.51
C ALA A 179 2.50 26.73 1.66
N THR A 180 3.37 26.35 0.72
CA THR A 180 4.11 25.07 0.79
C THR A 180 4.95 24.99 2.08
N ARG A 181 5.58 26.10 2.50
CA ARG A 181 6.34 26.15 3.75
C ARG A 181 5.46 25.84 4.98
N TYR A 182 4.24 26.35 5.02
CA TYR A 182 3.30 26.06 6.11
C TYR A 182 2.77 24.63 6.01
N PHE A 183 2.40 24.14 4.84
CA PHE A 183 1.92 22.77 4.68
C PHE A 183 2.97 21.72 5.09
N ASN A 184 4.23 21.95 4.80
CA ASN A 184 5.31 21.07 5.24
C ASN A 184 5.45 21.01 6.78
N GLN A 185 4.95 22.01 7.51
CA GLN A 185 4.87 21.98 8.98
C GLN A 185 3.60 21.31 9.49
N VAL A 186 2.52 21.35 8.71
CA VAL A 186 1.23 20.74 9.06
C VAL A 186 1.29 19.21 8.98
N PHE A 187 1.90 18.64 7.92
CA PHE A 187 1.90 17.20 7.70
C PHE A 187 2.46 16.38 8.87
N PRO A 188 3.64 16.70 9.45
CA PRO A 188 4.13 15.98 10.62
C PRO A 188 3.20 16.06 11.82
N LYS A 189 2.53 17.21 12.02
CA LYS A 189 1.56 17.37 13.12
C LYS A 189 0.26 16.60 12.88
N TYR A 190 -0.09 16.38 11.62
CA TYR A 190 -1.19 15.50 11.25
C TYR A 190 -0.87 14.03 11.51
N ASP A 191 0.37 13.62 11.24
CA ASP A 191 0.85 12.28 11.54
C ASP A 191 0.87 12.03 13.07
N ASP A 192 1.37 12.97 13.87
CA ASP A 192 1.33 12.93 15.36
C ASP A 192 -0.12 12.76 15.88
N LEU A 193 -1.08 13.48 15.27
CA LEU A 193 -2.50 13.36 15.64
C LEU A 193 -3.07 11.99 15.28
N ASN A 194 -2.81 11.51 14.06
CA ASN A 194 -3.29 10.21 13.59
C ASN A 194 -2.74 9.07 14.46
N GLU A 195 -1.46 9.11 14.81
CA GLU A 195 -0.84 8.13 15.73
C GLU A 195 -1.54 8.15 17.09
N SER A 196 -1.77 9.33 17.67
CA SER A 196 -2.48 9.47 18.95
C SER A 196 -3.93 8.96 18.89
N VAL A 197 -4.64 9.20 17.78
CA VAL A 197 -6.02 8.68 17.57
C VAL A 197 -6.00 7.16 17.43
N GLN A 198 -5.10 6.63 16.64
CA GLN A 198 -4.96 5.18 16.41
C GLN A 198 -4.64 4.46 17.72
N GLU A 199 -3.68 4.98 18.51
CA GLU A 199 -3.34 4.45 19.84
C GLU A 199 -4.58 4.42 20.75
N ASN A 200 -5.31 5.53 20.83
CA ASN A 200 -6.50 5.65 21.67
C ASN A 200 -7.63 4.70 21.26
N VAL A 201 -7.91 4.59 19.93
CA VAL A 201 -8.97 3.72 19.42
C VAL A 201 -8.63 2.24 19.67
N VAL A 202 -7.39 1.83 19.45
CA VAL A 202 -6.92 0.46 19.71
C VAL A 202 -7.01 0.16 21.23
N ALA A 203 -6.59 1.10 22.07
CA ALA A 203 -6.58 0.96 23.52
C ALA A 203 -7.85 1.47 24.21
N ILE A 204 -8.97 1.66 23.49
CA ILE A 204 -10.17 2.31 24.04
C ILE A 204 -10.72 1.62 25.28
N ARG A 205 -10.60 0.29 25.37
CA ARG A 205 -11.01 -0.49 26.56
C ARG A 205 -10.16 -0.12 27.78
N VAL A 206 -8.86 0.14 27.59
CA VAL A 206 -7.96 0.59 28.67
C VAL A 206 -8.35 2.00 29.10
N VAL A 207 -8.56 2.93 28.16
CA VAL A 207 -9.00 4.29 28.48
C VAL A 207 -10.29 4.28 29.29
N LYS A 208 -11.25 3.43 28.91
CA LYS A 208 -12.53 3.25 29.61
C LYS A 208 -12.36 2.62 30.99
N SER A 209 -11.56 1.56 31.12
CA SER A 209 -11.35 0.87 32.39
C SER A 209 -10.64 1.73 33.43
N PHE A 210 -9.79 2.67 33.01
CA PHE A 210 -9.08 3.60 33.88
C PHE A 210 -9.74 4.98 34.02
N VAL A 211 -10.92 5.17 33.38
CA VAL A 211 -11.70 6.45 33.43
C VAL A 211 -10.84 7.64 33.00
N ARG A 212 -10.08 7.49 31.88
CA ARG A 212 -9.15 8.50 31.39
C ARG A 212 -9.64 9.28 30.16
N GLU A 213 -10.92 9.21 29.83
CA GLU A 213 -11.51 9.89 28.67
C GLU A 213 -11.28 11.40 28.68
N LYS A 214 -11.35 12.02 29.84
CA LYS A 214 -11.13 13.48 29.95
C LYS A 214 -9.68 13.86 29.62
N TYR A 215 -8.71 13.07 30.08
CA TYR A 215 -7.30 13.28 29.79
C TYR A 215 -7.00 13.11 28.28
N GLU A 216 -7.49 12.04 27.69
CA GLU A 216 -7.31 11.77 26.26
C GLU A 216 -8.01 12.83 25.38
N ASN A 217 -9.21 13.29 25.75
CA ASN A 217 -9.88 14.38 25.06
C ASN A 217 -9.08 15.70 25.11
N GLU A 218 -8.43 16.00 26.22
CA GLU A 218 -7.58 17.19 26.32
C GLU A 218 -6.29 17.04 25.50
N LYS A 219 -5.67 15.86 25.51
CA LYS A 219 -4.50 15.53 24.67
C LYS A 219 -4.84 15.73 23.19
N PHE A 220 -5.97 15.17 22.73
CA PHE A 220 -6.47 15.32 21.37
C PHE A 220 -6.76 16.79 21.02
N LYS A 221 -7.45 17.52 21.90
CA LYS A 221 -7.76 18.94 21.68
C LYS A 221 -6.50 19.79 21.49
N ARG A 222 -5.45 19.55 22.26
CA ARG A 222 -4.17 20.27 22.12
C ARG A 222 -3.51 19.97 20.77
N ALA A 223 -3.46 18.71 20.35
CA ALA A 223 -2.92 18.32 19.06
C ALA A 223 -3.73 18.92 17.91
N ALA A 224 -5.07 18.82 17.95
CA ALA A 224 -5.97 19.41 16.98
C ALA A 224 -5.86 20.95 16.91
N GLN A 225 -5.69 21.64 18.05
CA GLN A 225 -5.49 23.09 18.10
C GLN A 225 -4.18 23.54 17.45
N ASN A 226 -3.13 22.74 17.55
CA ASN A 226 -1.85 23.03 16.89
C ASN A 226 -1.99 22.91 15.36
N ILE A 227 -2.66 21.87 14.88
CA ILE A 227 -2.98 21.69 13.46
C ILE A 227 -3.85 22.86 12.98
N TYR A 228 -4.93 23.18 13.70
CA TYR A 228 -5.82 24.29 13.37
C TYR A 228 -5.06 25.60 13.15
N ARG A 229 -4.16 25.96 14.08
CA ARG A 229 -3.38 27.20 13.97
C ARG A 229 -2.48 27.24 12.73
N LEU A 230 -1.87 26.11 12.37
CA LEU A 230 -1.01 26.01 11.19
C LEU A 230 -1.83 26.00 9.90
N PHE A 231 -2.98 25.31 9.89
CA PHE A 231 -3.89 25.32 8.75
C PHE A 231 -4.45 26.71 8.48
N VAL A 232 -4.90 27.43 9.54
CA VAL A 232 -5.38 28.80 9.39
C VAL A 232 -4.31 29.69 8.76
N LYS A 233 -3.03 29.55 9.14
CA LYS A 233 -1.95 30.30 8.51
C LYS A 233 -1.75 29.93 7.03
N ALA A 234 -1.77 28.65 6.72
CA ALA A 234 -1.62 28.18 5.33
C ALA A 234 -2.79 28.65 4.46
N GLU A 235 -4.02 28.45 4.93
CA GLU A 235 -5.26 28.86 4.22
C GLU A 235 -5.38 30.39 4.09
N SER A 236 -4.94 31.15 5.10
CA SER A 236 -4.92 32.62 5.01
C SER A 236 -3.99 33.13 3.90
N VAL A 237 -2.88 32.43 3.66
CA VAL A 237 -1.98 32.75 2.53
C VAL A 237 -2.64 32.35 1.20
N LEU A 238 -3.26 31.17 1.12
CA LEU A 238 -3.98 30.73 -0.08
C LEU A 238 -5.20 31.61 -0.39
N ALA A 239 -5.86 32.14 0.65
CA ALA A 239 -7.00 33.04 0.47
C ALA A 239 -6.64 34.33 -0.30
N LEU A 240 -5.35 34.75 -0.30
CA LEU A 240 -4.87 35.87 -1.12
C LEU A 240 -4.91 35.59 -2.63
N ASN A 241 -5.04 34.33 -3.03
CA ASN A 241 -5.09 33.95 -4.44
C ASN A 241 -6.26 34.62 -5.17
N ASN A 242 -7.46 34.56 -4.60
CA ASN A 242 -8.66 35.14 -5.22
C ASN A 242 -8.62 36.69 -5.32
N PRO A 243 -8.27 37.44 -4.29
CA PRO A 243 -8.05 38.91 -4.40
C PRO A 243 -6.98 39.29 -5.43
N ALA A 244 -5.84 38.56 -5.48
CA ALA A 244 -4.80 38.84 -6.48
C ALA A 244 -5.30 38.61 -7.91
N MET A 245 -6.02 37.52 -8.13
CA MET A 245 -6.66 37.24 -9.41
C MET A 245 -7.67 38.32 -9.82
N MET A 246 -8.57 38.69 -8.92
CA MET A 246 -9.59 39.70 -9.19
C MET A 246 -8.96 41.07 -9.45
N THR A 247 -7.90 41.44 -8.74
CA THR A 247 -7.13 42.65 -9.00
C THR A 247 -6.54 42.67 -10.41
N ALA A 248 -5.93 41.55 -10.85
CA ALA A 248 -5.41 41.41 -12.19
C ALA A 248 -6.54 41.50 -13.24
N VAL A 249 -7.66 40.79 -13.04
CA VAL A 249 -8.81 40.79 -13.95
C VAL A 249 -9.37 42.19 -14.12
N TYR A 250 -9.78 42.82 -13.01
CA TYR A 250 -10.40 44.15 -13.08
C TYR A 250 -9.42 45.24 -13.50
N GLY A 251 -8.15 45.15 -13.07
CA GLY A 251 -7.09 46.05 -13.54
C GLY A 251 -6.92 45.99 -15.07
N CYS A 252 -6.89 44.79 -15.62
CA CYS A 252 -6.83 44.60 -17.08
C CYS A 252 -8.09 45.08 -17.78
N ILE A 253 -9.28 44.78 -17.24
CA ILE A 253 -10.55 45.24 -17.83
C ILE A 253 -10.60 46.78 -17.86
N LEU A 254 -10.21 47.45 -16.77
CA LEU A 254 -10.19 48.92 -16.71
C LEU A 254 -9.19 49.51 -17.71
N LEU A 255 -7.97 48.99 -17.77
CA LEU A 255 -6.95 49.45 -18.70
C LEU A 255 -7.37 49.19 -20.17
N LEU A 256 -7.88 48.01 -20.45
CA LEU A 256 -8.35 47.65 -21.81
C LEU A 256 -9.59 48.46 -22.22
N SER A 257 -10.53 48.74 -21.29
CA SER A 257 -11.67 49.59 -21.55
C SER A 257 -11.22 51.00 -21.88
N TRP A 258 -10.29 51.56 -21.11
CA TRP A 258 -9.85 52.96 -21.31
C TRP A 258 -9.00 53.10 -22.60
N LEU A 259 -7.93 52.32 -22.70
CA LEU A 259 -7.02 52.39 -23.86
C LEU A 259 -7.66 51.83 -25.16
N GLY A 260 -8.44 50.73 -25.02
CA GLY A 260 -9.18 50.16 -26.14
C GLY A 260 -10.28 51.09 -26.69
N ALA A 261 -11.05 51.73 -25.81
CA ALA A 261 -12.04 52.72 -26.27
C ALA A 261 -11.37 53.88 -27.00
N LYS A 262 -10.22 54.36 -26.51
CA LYS A 262 -9.42 55.39 -27.22
C LYS A 262 -8.95 54.91 -28.61
N SER A 263 -8.55 53.66 -28.73
CA SER A 263 -8.13 53.07 -30.01
C SER A 263 -9.30 52.86 -30.96
N VAL A 264 -10.50 52.52 -30.46
CA VAL A 264 -11.71 52.39 -31.28
C VAL A 264 -12.15 53.78 -31.78
N VAL A 265 -12.20 54.80 -30.95
CA VAL A 265 -12.51 56.18 -31.36
C VAL A 265 -11.47 56.71 -32.36
N GLY A 266 -10.19 56.32 -32.20
CA GLY A 266 -9.11 56.65 -33.11
C GLY A 266 -9.12 55.88 -34.42
N GLY A 267 -10.02 54.92 -34.58
CA GLY A 267 -10.14 54.12 -35.81
C GLY A 267 -9.04 53.05 -36.00
N THR A 268 -8.23 52.75 -34.96
CA THR A 268 -7.14 51.78 -35.02
C THR A 268 -7.56 50.38 -34.52
N LEU A 269 -8.77 50.24 -33.97
CA LEU A 269 -9.34 49.03 -33.44
C LEU A 269 -10.84 48.98 -33.76
N THR A 270 -11.43 47.80 -34.03
CA THR A 270 -12.88 47.65 -34.15
C THR A 270 -13.54 47.30 -32.84
N THR A 271 -14.85 47.49 -32.73
CA THR A 271 -15.62 47.12 -31.52
C THR A 271 -15.61 45.61 -31.27
N GLY A 272 -15.67 44.82 -32.34
CA GLY A 272 -15.56 43.37 -32.27
C GLY A 272 -14.19 42.89 -31.80
N GLU A 273 -13.11 43.52 -32.25
CA GLU A 273 -11.75 43.24 -31.83
C GLU A 273 -11.56 43.55 -30.31
N LEU A 274 -12.08 44.68 -29.83
CA LEU A 274 -12.06 45.03 -28.43
C LEU A 274 -12.78 43.98 -27.56
N THR A 275 -13.97 43.54 -28.00
CA THR A 275 -14.73 42.48 -27.32
C THR A 275 -13.96 41.15 -27.29
N THR A 276 -13.24 40.82 -28.35
CA THR A 276 -12.37 39.64 -28.43
C THR A 276 -11.22 39.71 -27.42
N LEU A 277 -10.57 40.88 -27.30
CA LEU A 277 -9.51 41.10 -26.32
C LEU A 277 -10.03 40.90 -24.87
N PHE A 278 -11.25 41.32 -24.52
CA PHE A 278 -11.86 41.02 -23.24
C PHE A 278 -12.03 39.51 -23.00
N SER A 279 -12.41 38.76 -24.02
CA SER A 279 -12.55 37.30 -23.94
C SER A 279 -11.18 36.61 -23.73
N TYR A 280 -10.15 37.07 -24.45
CA TYR A 280 -8.81 36.49 -24.30
C TYR A 280 -8.17 36.75 -22.95
N ILE A 281 -8.41 37.93 -22.34
CA ILE A 281 -7.89 38.17 -21.00
C ILE A 281 -8.48 37.20 -19.97
N MET A 282 -9.80 36.95 -20.05
CA MET A 282 -10.45 35.98 -19.18
C MET A 282 -9.85 34.58 -19.36
N ASN A 283 -9.64 34.14 -20.61
CA ASN A 283 -9.01 32.86 -20.90
C ASN A 283 -7.57 32.75 -20.35
N ILE A 284 -6.75 33.80 -20.49
CA ILE A 284 -5.38 33.85 -19.97
C ILE A 284 -5.37 33.71 -18.46
N LEU A 285 -6.20 34.50 -17.76
CA LEU A 285 -6.24 34.54 -16.30
C LEU A 285 -6.79 33.23 -15.72
N MET A 286 -7.85 32.67 -16.30
CA MET A 286 -8.37 31.36 -15.91
C MET A 286 -7.35 30.24 -16.13
N SER A 287 -6.57 30.29 -17.21
CA SER A 287 -5.51 29.30 -17.48
C SER A 287 -4.40 29.36 -16.44
N LEU A 288 -3.99 30.55 -15.99
CA LEU A 288 -3.01 30.70 -14.90
C LEU A 288 -3.54 30.15 -13.57
N MET A 289 -4.82 30.39 -13.26
CA MET A 289 -5.45 29.82 -12.08
C MET A 289 -5.48 28.28 -12.12
N MET A 290 -5.88 27.70 -13.25
CA MET A 290 -5.89 26.25 -13.45
C MET A 290 -4.49 25.66 -13.31
N LEU A 291 -3.46 26.32 -13.85
CA LEU A 291 -2.07 25.88 -13.74
C LEU A 291 -1.58 25.90 -12.29
N SER A 292 -1.91 26.95 -11.54
CA SER A 292 -1.60 27.07 -10.12
C SER A 292 -2.23 25.93 -9.31
N MET A 293 -3.52 25.65 -9.53
CA MET A 293 -4.23 24.56 -8.86
C MET A 293 -3.64 23.18 -9.23
N ALA A 294 -3.34 22.95 -10.49
CA ALA A 294 -2.72 21.71 -10.95
C ALA A 294 -1.34 21.49 -10.29
N PHE A 295 -0.54 22.54 -10.17
CA PHE A 295 0.76 22.45 -9.51
C PHE A 295 0.66 22.03 -8.04
N VAL A 296 -0.29 22.62 -7.27
CA VAL A 296 -0.53 22.22 -5.87
C VAL A 296 -0.87 20.73 -5.77
N MET A 297 -1.82 20.27 -6.59
CA MET A 297 -2.27 18.88 -6.57
C MET A 297 -1.16 17.90 -6.97
N ILE A 298 -0.34 18.24 -7.96
CA ILE A 298 0.80 17.43 -8.37
C ILE A 298 1.84 17.35 -7.25
N THR A 299 2.12 18.48 -6.58
CA THR A 299 3.08 18.53 -5.48
C THR A 299 2.63 17.65 -4.30
N MET A 300 1.34 17.72 -3.94
CA MET A 300 0.76 16.86 -2.89
C MET A 300 0.84 15.37 -3.26
N SER A 301 0.63 15.04 -4.54
CA SER A 301 0.67 13.65 -5.03
C SER A 301 2.10 13.10 -5.15
N PHE A 302 3.14 13.95 -5.12
CA PHE A 302 4.53 13.51 -5.25
C PHE A 302 4.97 12.62 -4.08
N ALA A 303 4.51 12.90 -2.86
CA ALA A 303 4.76 12.06 -1.69
C ALA A 303 4.16 10.66 -1.87
N SER A 304 2.91 10.57 -2.35
CA SER A 304 2.25 9.30 -2.68
C SER A 304 3.02 8.54 -3.78
N GLY A 305 3.47 9.24 -4.82
CA GLY A 305 4.29 8.66 -5.88
C GLY A 305 5.62 8.10 -5.39
N ARG A 306 6.26 8.75 -4.41
CA ARG A 306 7.49 8.26 -3.79
C ARG A 306 7.24 6.95 -3.04
N ARG A 307 6.18 6.87 -2.22
CA ARG A 307 5.83 5.64 -1.48
C ARG A 307 5.48 4.47 -2.40
N ILE A 308 4.80 4.73 -3.53
CA ILE A 308 4.52 3.71 -4.56
C ILE A 308 5.83 3.23 -5.21
N ALA A 309 6.72 4.17 -5.57
CA ALA A 309 8.00 3.82 -6.20
C ALA A 309 8.92 3.04 -5.25
N GLU A 310 8.85 3.27 -3.95
CA GLU A 310 9.56 2.47 -2.94
C GLU A 310 9.11 1.01 -3.03
N VAL A 311 7.80 0.74 -3.02
CA VAL A 311 7.28 -0.64 -3.13
C VAL A 311 7.62 -1.27 -4.47
N LEU A 312 7.48 -0.55 -5.58
CA LEU A 312 7.78 -1.07 -6.92
C LEU A 312 9.27 -1.40 -7.14
N ASN A 313 10.17 -0.72 -6.45
CA ASN A 313 11.62 -0.92 -6.57
C ASN A 313 12.21 -1.81 -5.47
N GLU A 314 11.43 -2.15 -4.44
CA GLU A 314 11.85 -3.07 -3.39
C GLU A 314 12.09 -4.44 -3.99
N LYS A 315 13.19 -5.09 -3.60
CA LYS A 315 13.54 -6.45 -4.06
C LYS A 315 13.57 -7.37 -2.87
N SER A 316 13.10 -8.59 -3.07
CA SER A 316 13.27 -9.65 -2.10
C SER A 316 14.76 -9.93 -1.89
N ASP A 317 15.18 -10.03 -0.63
CA ASP A 317 16.53 -10.46 -0.25
C ASP A 317 16.67 -11.99 -0.30
N LEU A 318 15.55 -12.71 -0.28
CA LEU A 318 15.51 -14.16 -0.44
C LEU A 318 15.18 -14.53 -1.89
N VAL A 319 16.15 -15.12 -2.58
CA VAL A 319 16.00 -15.56 -3.96
C VAL A 319 16.46 -17.00 -4.07
N SER A 320 15.76 -17.82 -4.86
CA SER A 320 16.23 -19.16 -5.24
C SER A 320 17.46 -19.05 -6.14
N PRO A 321 18.52 -19.86 -5.94
CA PRO A 321 19.69 -19.85 -6.81
C PRO A 321 19.34 -20.38 -8.22
N GLU A 322 20.14 -20.02 -9.24
CA GLU A 322 19.92 -20.47 -10.63
C GLU A 322 19.87 -21.98 -10.79
N HIS A 323 20.68 -22.74 -10.00
CA HIS A 323 20.72 -24.17 -9.96
C HIS A 323 20.14 -24.74 -8.67
N ALA A 324 18.95 -24.26 -8.29
CA ALA A 324 18.28 -24.67 -7.08
C ALA A 324 17.95 -26.17 -7.05
N LEU A 325 18.14 -26.79 -5.89
CA LEU A 325 17.71 -28.15 -5.64
C LEU A 325 16.18 -28.26 -5.68
N LYS A 326 15.69 -29.28 -6.41
CA LYS A 326 14.24 -29.48 -6.63
C LYS A 326 13.63 -30.58 -5.74
N THR A 327 14.39 -31.16 -4.83
CA THR A 327 13.91 -32.22 -3.93
C THR A 327 14.62 -32.13 -2.59
N VAL A 328 13.90 -32.27 -1.50
CA VAL A 328 14.41 -32.45 -0.16
C VAL A 328 14.49 -33.95 0.11
N LYS A 329 15.66 -34.47 0.50
CA LYS A 329 15.90 -35.93 0.59
C LYS A 329 15.25 -36.55 1.83
N SER A 330 15.35 -35.88 3.00
CA SER A 330 14.87 -36.39 4.29
C SER A 330 14.38 -35.24 5.17
N GLY A 331 13.75 -35.58 6.29
CA GLY A 331 13.32 -34.60 7.30
C GLY A 331 14.38 -34.24 8.34
N SER A 332 15.69 -34.59 8.10
CA SER A 332 16.75 -34.22 9.04
C SER A 332 17.01 -32.70 9.02
N VAL A 333 17.32 -32.14 10.21
CA VAL A 333 17.64 -30.72 10.36
C VAL A 333 18.94 -30.58 11.16
N THR A 334 19.88 -29.78 10.66
CA THR A 334 21.10 -29.45 11.40
C THR A 334 21.31 -27.94 11.38
N PHE A 335 21.53 -27.38 12.55
CA PHE A 335 22.04 -26.03 12.72
C PHE A 335 23.55 -26.16 13.00
N ASP A 336 24.37 -25.58 12.16
CA ASP A 336 25.81 -25.63 12.22
C ASP A 336 26.35 -24.24 12.60
N HIS A 337 26.62 -24.03 13.89
CA HIS A 337 27.12 -22.78 14.47
C HIS A 337 26.34 -21.52 14.04
N VAL A 338 25.01 -21.59 14.11
CA VAL A 338 24.12 -20.54 13.59
C VAL A 338 24.04 -19.34 14.52
N THR A 339 24.30 -18.17 13.94
CA THR A 339 24.06 -16.87 14.58
C THR A 339 23.12 -16.04 13.71
N PHE A 340 22.10 -15.41 14.31
CA PHE A 340 21.07 -14.68 13.57
C PHE A 340 20.63 -13.40 14.30
N SER A 341 20.42 -12.33 13.52
CA SER A 341 19.78 -11.08 13.93
C SER A 341 18.80 -10.56 12.87
N TYR A 342 17.65 -10.01 13.27
CA TYR A 342 16.67 -9.43 12.33
C TYR A 342 17.17 -8.20 11.56
N LYS A 343 18.24 -7.57 12.03
CA LYS A 343 18.86 -6.38 11.41
C LYS A 343 20.13 -6.68 10.61
N HIS A 344 20.24 -7.90 10.06
CA HIS A 344 21.38 -8.31 9.20
C HIS A 344 22.75 -7.86 9.74
N GLY A 345 23.18 -8.46 10.83
CA GLY A 345 24.49 -8.22 11.43
C GLY A 345 24.67 -6.87 12.14
N THR A 346 23.64 -6.04 12.20
CA THR A 346 23.65 -4.79 12.96
C THR A 346 22.73 -4.91 14.18
N GLY A 347 23.28 -5.05 15.37
CA GLY A 347 22.56 -5.20 16.62
C GLY A 347 22.96 -6.46 17.39
N GLU A 348 22.35 -6.68 18.54
CA GLU A 348 22.59 -7.91 19.32
C GLU A 348 21.95 -9.11 18.60
N PRO A 349 22.69 -10.23 18.44
CA PRO A 349 22.15 -11.45 17.86
C PRO A 349 20.99 -12.01 18.73
N VAL A 350 19.91 -12.41 18.05
CA VAL A 350 18.76 -13.05 18.68
C VAL A 350 19.01 -14.54 18.92
N LEU A 351 19.78 -15.18 18.03
CA LEU A 351 20.30 -16.55 18.20
C LEU A 351 21.82 -16.48 18.15
N ARG A 352 22.50 -17.22 19.03
CA ARG A 352 23.95 -17.18 19.21
C ARG A 352 24.51 -18.59 19.22
N ASP A 353 25.35 -18.90 18.22
CA ASP A 353 26.13 -20.13 18.14
C ASP A 353 25.29 -21.41 18.35
N ILE A 354 24.17 -21.51 17.66
CA ILE A 354 23.27 -22.65 17.74
C ILE A 354 23.89 -23.83 16.97
N ASP A 355 24.15 -24.93 17.67
CA ASP A 355 24.66 -26.18 17.10
C ASP A 355 23.76 -27.34 17.56
N ILE A 356 22.96 -27.90 16.61
CA ILE A 356 21.96 -28.95 16.88
C ILE A 356 21.87 -29.88 15.69
N HIS A 357 21.68 -31.18 15.98
CA HIS A 357 21.34 -32.18 14.97
C HIS A 357 20.04 -32.91 15.34
N ILE A 358 19.07 -32.90 14.41
CA ILE A 358 17.77 -33.55 14.50
C ILE A 358 17.70 -34.63 13.39
N HIS A 359 17.35 -35.86 13.77
CA HIS A 359 17.22 -36.97 12.83
C HIS A 359 15.85 -36.93 12.11
N SER A 360 15.78 -37.52 10.92
CA SER A 360 14.53 -37.66 10.18
C SER A 360 13.53 -38.54 10.94
N GLY A 361 12.28 -38.10 11.05
CA GLY A 361 11.20 -38.77 11.78
C GLY A 361 11.15 -38.48 13.28
N GLU A 362 12.16 -37.79 13.84
CA GLU A 362 12.25 -37.48 15.25
C GLU A 362 11.21 -36.42 15.67
N THR A 363 10.65 -36.56 16.86
CA THR A 363 9.78 -35.56 17.49
C THR A 363 10.58 -34.74 18.47
N ILE A 364 10.74 -33.43 18.20
CA ILE A 364 11.51 -32.50 19.01
C ILE A 364 10.57 -31.53 19.72
N GLY A 365 10.68 -31.44 21.05
CA GLY A 365 10.10 -30.38 21.83
C GLY A 365 11.02 -29.16 21.90
N ILE A 366 10.48 -27.93 21.88
CA ILE A 366 11.25 -26.72 22.17
C ILE A 366 10.55 -25.96 23.30
N ILE A 367 11.27 -25.75 24.39
CA ILE A 367 10.77 -25.03 25.56
C ILE A 367 11.74 -23.91 25.98
N GLY A 368 11.24 -22.91 26.69
CA GLY A 368 12.03 -21.77 27.16
C GLY A 368 11.15 -20.60 27.56
N GLY A 369 11.71 -19.60 28.19
CA GLY A 369 11.01 -18.40 28.60
C GLY A 369 10.39 -17.62 27.44
N THR A 370 9.49 -16.67 27.75
CA THR A 370 8.98 -15.73 26.73
C THR A 370 10.13 -14.85 26.24
N GLY A 371 10.28 -14.73 24.93
CA GLY A 371 11.38 -13.97 24.33
C GLY A 371 12.69 -14.76 24.12
N SER A 372 12.75 -16.06 24.46
CA SER A 372 13.96 -16.89 24.29
C SER A 372 14.30 -17.25 22.82
N ALA A 373 13.62 -16.68 21.83
CA ALA A 373 13.85 -16.85 20.38
C ALA A 373 13.40 -18.20 19.79
N LYS A 374 12.45 -18.93 20.41
CA LYS A 374 11.93 -20.22 19.88
C LYS A 374 11.37 -20.14 18.47
N SER A 375 10.45 -19.19 18.22
CA SER A 375 9.84 -18.98 16.88
C SER A 375 10.88 -18.53 15.86
N THR A 376 11.91 -17.78 16.29
CA THR A 376 13.02 -17.39 15.44
C THR A 376 13.81 -18.61 14.97
N LEU A 377 14.13 -19.53 15.87
CA LEU A 377 14.87 -20.76 15.54
C LEU A 377 14.17 -21.55 14.44
N VAL A 378 12.88 -21.83 14.58
CA VAL A 378 12.14 -22.63 13.60
C VAL A 378 11.87 -21.89 12.28
N SER A 379 11.82 -20.56 12.30
CA SER A 379 11.64 -19.77 11.08
C SER A 379 12.81 -19.89 10.09
N LEU A 380 14.00 -20.23 10.59
CA LEU A 380 15.19 -20.44 9.77
C LEU A 380 15.15 -21.77 9.02
N ILE A 381 14.43 -22.79 9.51
CA ILE A 381 14.30 -24.11 8.86
C ILE A 381 13.57 -24.01 7.53
N SER A 382 12.49 -23.22 7.49
CA SER A 382 11.71 -22.94 6.25
C SER A 382 12.29 -21.79 5.43
N ARG A 383 13.47 -21.30 5.80
CA ARG A 383 14.15 -20.15 5.18
C ARG A 383 13.21 -18.95 5.04
N LEU A 384 12.58 -18.52 6.14
CA LEU A 384 11.85 -17.25 6.18
C LEU A 384 12.82 -16.07 6.30
N TYR A 385 14.01 -16.33 6.85
CA TYR A 385 15.16 -15.45 6.94
C TYR A 385 16.44 -16.24 6.63
N ASP A 386 17.48 -15.59 6.14
CA ASP A 386 18.82 -16.17 6.03
C ASP A 386 19.65 -15.85 7.27
N VAL A 387 20.54 -16.75 7.67
CA VAL A 387 21.40 -16.62 8.85
C VAL A 387 22.57 -15.65 8.62
N ASP A 388 23.03 -14.97 9.68
CA ASP A 388 24.20 -14.07 9.59
C ASP A 388 25.51 -14.86 9.56
N ARG A 389 25.59 -15.97 10.33
CA ARG A 389 26.74 -16.87 10.37
C ARG A 389 26.27 -18.32 10.51
N GLY A 390 27.11 -19.24 10.09
CA GLY A 390 26.80 -20.67 10.10
C GLY A 390 25.90 -21.09 8.95
N SER A 391 25.28 -22.26 9.09
CA SER A 391 24.37 -22.81 8.10
C SER A 391 23.22 -23.59 8.73
N VAL A 392 22.04 -23.53 8.11
CA VAL A 392 20.89 -24.40 8.39
C VAL A 392 20.81 -25.42 7.27
N ILE A 393 20.88 -26.70 7.64
CA ILE A 393 20.92 -27.82 6.72
C ILE A 393 19.63 -28.62 6.88
N VAL A 394 18.91 -28.86 5.78
CA VAL A 394 17.68 -29.67 5.74
C VAL A 394 17.88 -30.79 4.73
N GLY A 395 17.61 -32.01 5.14
CA GLY A 395 17.79 -33.18 4.26
C GLY A 395 19.22 -33.36 3.74
N GLY A 396 20.22 -32.89 4.49
CA GLY A 396 21.65 -33.00 4.18
C GLY A 396 22.21 -31.87 3.30
N GLU A 397 21.42 -30.87 2.96
CA GLU A 397 21.84 -29.72 2.14
C GLU A 397 21.46 -28.38 2.80
N ASP A 398 22.29 -27.35 2.61
CA ASP A 398 22.02 -26.00 3.10
C ASP A 398 20.71 -25.46 2.50
N VAL A 399 19.85 -24.86 3.35
CA VAL A 399 18.55 -24.29 2.93
C VAL A 399 18.67 -23.25 1.81
N ARG A 400 19.82 -22.58 1.70
CA ARG A 400 20.11 -21.58 0.67
C ARG A 400 20.28 -22.17 -0.73
N LYS A 401 20.53 -23.49 -0.84
CA LYS A 401 20.67 -24.20 -2.12
C LYS A 401 19.34 -24.65 -2.71
N TYR A 402 18.28 -24.70 -1.93
CA TYR A 402 16.97 -25.13 -2.40
C TYR A 402 16.21 -24.02 -3.14
N ASP A 403 15.34 -24.46 -4.04
CA ASP A 403 14.23 -23.65 -4.48
C ASP A 403 13.30 -23.37 -3.30
N LEU A 404 12.93 -22.09 -3.10
CA LEU A 404 12.13 -21.67 -1.94
C LEU A 404 10.76 -22.34 -1.88
N GLU A 405 10.12 -22.54 -3.03
CA GLU A 405 8.83 -23.21 -3.10
C GLU A 405 8.94 -24.68 -2.72
N VAL A 406 9.94 -25.37 -3.23
CA VAL A 406 10.22 -26.79 -2.91
C VAL A 406 10.50 -26.94 -1.41
N LEU A 407 11.39 -26.13 -0.84
CA LEU A 407 11.71 -26.20 0.59
C LEU A 407 10.47 -25.97 1.45
N ARG A 408 9.69 -24.92 1.15
CA ARG A 408 8.49 -24.55 1.91
C ARG A 408 7.31 -25.48 1.72
N ASN A 409 7.31 -26.31 0.68
CA ASN A 409 6.33 -27.37 0.52
C ASN A 409 6.67 -28.60 1.38
N GLU A 410 7.96 -28.88 1.56
CA GLU A 410 8.43 -29.99 2.39
C GLU A 410 8.56 -29.63 3.88
N VAL A 411 8.62 -28.33 4.22
CA VAL A 411 8.64 -27.81 5.59
C VAL A 411 7.35 -27.04 5.86
N ALA A 412 6.36 -27.68 6.46
CA ALA A 412 5.10 -27.04 6.81
C ALA A 412 5.20 -26.39 8.21
N VAL A 413 4.73 -25.16 8.31
CA VAL A 413 4.75 -24.39 9.56
C VAL A 413 3.33 -23.98 9.93
N VAL A 414 2.91 -24.30 11.16
CA VAL A 414 1.73 -23.74 11.80
C VAL A 414 2.19 -22.65 12.75
N LEU A 415 1.93 -21.40 12.40
CA LEU A 415 2.39 -20.23 13.13
C LEU A 415 1.58 -20.02 14.43
N GLN A 416 2.15 -19.36 15.41
CA GLN A 416 1.51 -18.97 16.66
C GLN A 416 0.21 -18.18 16.42
N ASN A 417 0.23 -17.22 15.51
CA ASN A 417 -0.94 -16.48 15.09
C ASN A 417 -1.66 -17.21 13.95
N ASN A 418 -2.63 -18.02 14.30
CA ASN A 418 -3.44 -18.78 13.34
C ASN A 418 -4.43 -17.88 12.61
N VAL A 419 -4.32 -17.79 11.28
CA VAL A 419 -5.19 -16.98 10.44
C VAL A 419 -5.95 -17.85 9.44
N LEU A 420 -7.29 -17.69 9.43
CA LEU A 420 -8.15 -18.24 8.40
C LEU A 420 -8.60 -17.12 7.46
N PHE A 421 -8.70 -17.43 6.18
CA PHE A 421 -9.19 -16.50 5.17
C PHE A 421 -10.73 -16.61 5.07
N SER A 422 -11.34 -15.52 4.62
CA SER A 422 -12.77 -15.55 4.28
C SER A 422 -13.03 -16.53 3.13
N GLY A 423 -14.01 -17.41 3.32
CA GLY A 423 -14.32 -18.49 2.39
C GLY A 423 -14.78 -19.75 3.12
N THR A 424 -14.98 -20.85 2.42
CA THR A 424 -15.40 -22.08 3.06
C THR A 424 -14.26 -22.77 3.83
N ILE A 425 -14.57 -23.67 4.76
CA ILE A 425 -13.57 -24.52 5.43
C ILE A 425 -12.75 -25.26 4.37
N LEU A 426 -13.39 -25.84 3.36
CA LEU A 426 -12.72 -26.55 2.28
C LEU A 426 -11.74 -25.67 1.50
N GLN A 427 -12.12 -24.42 1.21
CA GLN A 427 -11.20 -23.45 0.56
C GLN A 427 -9.99 -23.12 1.44
N ASN A 428 -10.21 -22.96 2.74
CA ASN A 428 -9.12 -22.75 3.70
C ASN A 428 -8.16 -23.92 3.80
N LEU A 429 -8.66 -25.15 3.78
CA LEU A 429 -7.85 -26.36 3.78
C LEU A 429 -7.03 -26.49 2.51
N ARG A 430 -7.62 -26.22 1.35
CA ARG A 430 -6.97 -26.26 0.04
C ARG A 430 -5.84 -25.24 -0.17
N LEU A 431 -5.68 -24.27 0.71
CA LEU A 431 -4.46 -23.46 0.75
C LEU A 431 -3.20 -24.30 1.08
N GLY A 432 -3.36 -25.44 1.74
CA GLY A 432 -2.25 -26.40 1.95
C GLY A 432 -1.91 -27.20 0.69
N ASN A 433 -2.93 -27.61 -0.06
CA ASN A 433 -2.80 -28.29 -1.35
C ASN A 433 -4.05 -28.01 -2.19
N GLU A 434 -3.88 -27.22 -3.26
CA GLU A 434 -4.98 -26.78 -4.13
C GLU A 434 -5.75 -27.95 -4.77
N ASN A 435 -5.04 -29.04 -5.07
CA ASN A 435 -5.59 -30.23 -5.73
C ASN A 435 -6.13 -31.29 -4.75
N ALA A 436 -6.14 -31.00 -3.43
CA ALA A 436 -6.61 -31.96 -2.45
C ALA A 436 -8.08 -32.33 -2.67
N THR A 437 -8.39 -33.63 -2.67
CA THR A 437 -9.75 -34.14 -2.72
C THR A 437 -10.47 -33.85 -1.40
N LEU A 438 -11.80 -34.04 -1.40
CA LEU A 438 -12.58 -33.88 -0.16
C LEU A 438 -12.14 -34.92 0.88
N GLU A 439 -11.89 -36.16 0.44
CA GLU A 439 -11.47 -37.27 1.28
C GLU A 439 -10.10 -37.00 1.93
N GLU A 440 -9.14 -36.45 1.18
CA GLU A 440 -7.84 -36.02 1.73
C GLU A 440 -8.00 -34.89 2.76
N CYS A 441 -8.90 -33.93 2.50
CA CYS A 441 -9.22 -32.85 3.46
C CYS A 441 -9.84 -33.41 4.73
N GLN A 442 -10.75 -34.39 4.62
CA GLN A 442 -11.39 -35.07 5.76
C GLN A 442 -10.35 -35.86 6.57
N GLU A 443 -9.44 -36.59 5.92
CA GLU A 443 -8.38 -37.32 6.61
C GLU A 443 -7.44 -36.38 7.36
N ALA A 444 -6.99 -35.29 6.75
CA ALA A 444 -6.19 -34.27 7.43
C ALA A 444 -6.92 -33.65 8.63
N CYS A 445 -8.25 -33.44 8.52
CA CYS A 445 -9.06 -32.95 9.63
C CYS A 445 -9.23 -33.97 10.75
N ARG A 446 -9.31 -35.27 10.44
CA ARG A 446 -9.34 -36.33 11.46
C ARG A 446 -8.01 -36.38 12.23
N LEU A 447 -6.88 -36.30 11.52
CA LEU A 447 -5.55 -36.25 12.14
C LEU A 447 -5.37 -35.04 13.07
N ALA A 448 -5.97 -33.91 12.70
CA ALA A 448 -5.98 -32.67 13.51
C ALA A 448 -7.13 -32.62 14.53
N CYS A 449 -7.89 -33.69 14.72
CA CYS A 449 -9.11 -33.71 15.56
C CYS A 449 -10.12 -32.60 15.21
N ALA A 450 -10.22 -32.24 13.94
CA ALA A 450 -11.08 -31.15 13.46
C ALA A 450 -12.38 -31.65 12.82
N ASP A 451 -12.43 -32.91 12.35
CA ASP A 451 -13.58 -33.43 11.60
C ASP A 451 -14.87 -33.42 12.43
N ASP A 452 -14.80 -33.79 13.71
CA ASP A 452 -15.98 -33.89 14.58
C ASP A 452 -16.75 -32.58 14.64
N PHE A 453 -16.10 -31.47 14.99
CA PHE A 453 -16.80 -30.18 15.05
C PHE A 453 -17.22 -29.65 13.68
N ILE A 454 -16.52 -30.05 12.59
CA ILE A 454 -16.93 -29.68 11.22
C ILE A 454 -18.23 -30.37 10.84
N GLN A 455 -18.38 -31.64 11.24
CA GLN A 455 -19.63 -32.41 11.00
C GLN A 455 -20.85 -31.84 11.75
N ASP A 456 -20.62 -31.16 12.89
CA ASP A 456 -21.63 -30.47 13.68
C ASP A 456 -22.14 -29.17 13.03
N PHE A 457 -21.39 -28.58 12.10
CA PHE A 457 -21.86 -27.42 11.37
C PHE A 457 -22.95 -27.80 10.33
N PRO A 458 -23.98 -26.96 10.13
CA PRO A 458 -25.06 -27.22 9.15
C PRO A 458 -24.53 -27.50 7.74
N ASP A 459 -23.54 -26.72 7.29
CA ASP A 459 -22.93 -26.80 5.95
C ASP A 459 -21.63 -27.60 5.92
N LYS A 460 -21.23 -28.20 7.05
CA LYS A 460 -20.02 -29.03 7.20
C LYS A 460 -18.80 -28.34 6.60
N TYR A 461 -18.10 -28.98 5.66
CA TYR A 461 -16.91 -28.43 4.97
C TYR A 461 -17.20 -27.21 4.09
N ASN A 462 -18.48 -26.96 3.75
CA ASN A 462 -18.89 -25.75 3.03
C ASN A 462 -19.27 -24.60 3.97
N THR A 463 -19.18 -24.77 5.28
CA THR A 463 -19.38 -23.70 6.25
C THR A 463 -18.46 -22.53 5.95
N TYR A 464 -19.04 -21.33 5.85
CA TYR A 464 -18.30 -20.12 5.55
C TYR A 464 -17.56 -19.61 6.77
N ILE A 465 -16.28 -19.34 6.61
CA ILE A 465 -15.39 -18.72 7.61
C ILE A 465 -15.30 -17.23 7.30
N GLU A 466 -15.55 -16.40 8.29
CA GLU A 466 -15.38 -14.96 8.21
C GLU A 466 -13.89 -14.57 8.22
N GLN A 467 -13.58 -13.34 7.81
CA GLN A 467 -12.22 -12.82 7.76
C GLN A 467 -11.51 -12.97 9.12
N GLY A 468 -10.36 -13.64 9.12
CA GLY A 468 -9.61 -13.91 10.35
C GLY A 468 -10.20 -15.02 11.22
N GLY A 469 -11.29 -15.71 10.77
CA GLY A 469 -11.94 -16.79 11.51
C GLY A 469 -12.64 -16.31 12.78
N THR A 470 -13.35 -15.18 12.72
CA THR A 470 -14.04 -14.58 13.88
C THR A 470 -15.24 -15.39 14.34
N ASN A 471 -15.81 -16.22 13.46
CA ASN A 471 -16.97 -17.08 13.71
C ASN A 471 -16.61 -18.51 14.15
N VAL A 472 -15.34 -18.80 14.44
CA VAL A 472 -14.89 -20.08 14.99
C VAL A 472 -14.06 -19.86 16.27
N SER A 473 -14.05 -20.84 17.18
CA SER A 473 -13.26 -20.75 18.40
C SER A 473 -11.75 -20.80 18.13
N GLY A 474 -10.94 -20.34 19.09
CA GLY A 474 -9.49 -20.38 18.98
C GLY A 474 -8.94 -21.79 18.72
N GLY A 475 -9.43 -22.79 19.47
CA GLY A 475 -9.04 -24.20 19.30
C GLY A 475 -9.51 -24.80 17.95
N GLN A 476 -10.71 -24.44 17.47
CA GLN A 476 -11.17 -24.83 16.12
C GLN A 476 -10.27 -24.24 15.04
N LYS A 477 -9.91 -22.95 15.17
CA LYS A 477 -9.00 -22.28 14.24
C LYS A 477 -7.63 -22.93 14.21
N GLN A 478 -7.05 -23.27 15.35
CA GLN A 478 -5.76 -23.97 15.45
C GLN A 478 -5.81 -25.31 14.74
N ARG A 479 -6.83 -26.14 15.04
CA ARG A 479 -7.00 -27.47 14.41
C ARG A 479 -7.17 -27.39 12.88
N LEU A 480 -7.90 -26.40 12.37
CA LEU A 480 -8.00 -26.15 10.92
C LEU A 480 -6.66 -25.75 10.30
N CYS A 481 -5.83 -24.95 10.98
CA CYS A 481 -4.49 -24.60 10.52
C CYS A 481 -3.53 -25.79 10.54
N ILE A 482 -3.65 -26.67 11.54
CA ILE A 482 -2.91 -27.94 11.58
C ILE A 482 -3.30 -28.84 10.40
N ALA A 483 -4.61 -29.05 10.17
CA ALA A 483 -5.12 -29.83 9.03
C ALA A 483 -4.63 -29.26 7.68
N ARG A 484 -4.59 -27.93 7.52
CA ARG A 484 -4.03 -27.25 6.35
C ARG A 484 -2.55 -27.59 6.14
N ALA A 485 -1.77 -27.61 7.21
CA ALA A 485 -0.33 -27.96 7.14
C ALA A 485 -0.12 -29.43 6.77
N LEU A 486 -0.94 -30.33 7.30
CA LEU A 486 -0.87 -31.78 7.01
C LEU A 486 -1.18 -32.11 5.56
N LEU A 487 -2.05 -31.33 4.89
CA LEU A 487 -2.39 -31.52 3.46
C LEU A 487 -1.17 -31.35 2.52
N LYS A 488 -0.10 -30.69 2.96
CA LYS A 488 1.16 -30.64 2.23
C LYS A 488 1.90 -31.98 2.22
N LYS A 489 1.57 -32.91 3.13
CA LYS A 489 2.31 -34.15 3.37
C LYS A 489 3.82 -33.88 3.58
N PRO A 490 4.18 -32.98 4.49
CA PRO A 490 5.54 -32.46 4.61
C PRO A 490 6.51 -33.49 5.23
N LYS A 491 7.81 -33.32 4.96
CA LYS A 491 8.86 -34.07 5.66
C LYS A 491 9.17 -33.51 7.04
N ILE A 492 8.91 -32.22 7.23
CA ILE A 492 9.08 -31.52 8.51
C ILE A 492 7.81 -30.75 8.81
N LEU A 493 7.20 -31.01 9.97
CA LEU A 493 6.04 -30.29 10.50
C LEU A 493 6.45 -29.48 11.72
N ILE A 494 6.31 -28.18 11.65
CA ILE A 494 6.61 -27.24 12.74
C ILE A 494 5.30 -26.73 13.32
N LEU A 495 5.12 -26.85 14.63
CA LEU A 495 3.98 -26.38 15.38
C LEU A 495 4.46 -25.32 16.39
N ASP A 496 4.29 -24.03 16.05
CA ASP A 496 4.72 -22.91 16.90
C ASP A 496 3.57 -22.46 17.80
N ASP A 497 3.57 -22.94 19.04
CA ASP A 497 2.56 -22.69 20.10
C ASP A 497 1.11 -22.87 19.59
N SER A 498 0.96 -23.78 18.61
CA SER A 498 -0.25 -23.92 17.80
C SER A 498 -1.31 -24.82 18.44
N THR A 499 -1.08 -25.33 19.65
CA THR A 499 -2.04 -26.09 20.47
C THR A 499 -2.39 -25.37 21.78
N SER A 500 -1.94 -24.15 21.97
CA SER A 500 -2.13 -23.40 23.23
C SER A 500 -3.61 -23.10 23.57
N ALA A 501 -4.48 -22.95 22.55
CA ALA A 501 -5.92 -22.76 22.73
C ALA A 501 -6.72 -24.07 22.61
N VAL A 502 -6.03 -25.21 22.44
CA VAL A 502 -6.64 -26.54 22.44
C VAL A 502 -6.58 -27.11 23.86
N ASP A 503 -7.61 -27.84 24.27
CA ASP A 503 -7.61 -28.54 25.57
C ASP A 503 -6.59 -29.69 25.57
N THR A 504 -6.13 -30.05 26.78
CA THR A 504 -5.06 -31.04 26.96
C THR A 504 -5.40 -32.43 26.41
N ALA A 505 -6.67 -32.84 26.45
CA ALA A 505 -7.10 -34.14 25.94
C ALA A 505 -7.05 -34.19 24.40
N THR A 506 -7.53 -33.13 23.75
CA THR A 506 -7.45 -32.98 22.30
C THR A 506 -6.00 -32.83 21.81
N ASP A 507 -5.13 -32.09 22.52
CA ASP A 507 -3.70 -31.99 22.20
C ASP A 507 -3.01 -33.37 22.26
N ALA A 508 -3.26 -34.16 23.31
CA ALA A 508 -2.74 -35.54 23.43
C ALA A 508 -3.26 -36.44 22.28
N SER A 509 -4.52 -36.29 21.87
CA SER A 509 -5.08 -37.04 20.75
C SER A 509 -4.44 -36.66 19.40
N ILE A 510 -4.14 -35.39 19.17
CA ILE A 510 -3.41 -34.91 17.98
C ILE A 510 -2.00 -35.49 17.95
N GLN A 511 -1.26 -35.46 19.07
CA GLN A 511 0.08 -36.01 19.16
C GLN A 511 0.09 -37.53 18.88
N LYS A 512 -0.85 -38.27 19.50
CA LYS A 512 -1.01 -39.71 19.23
C LYS A 512 -1.31 -39.98 17.74
N SER A 513 -2.17 -39.19 17.12
CA SER A 513 -2.47 -39.31 15.68
C SER A 513 -1.21 -39.10 14.83
N PHE A 514 -0.33 -38.18 15.24
CA PHE A 514 0.94 -37.94 14.52
C PHE A 514 1.91 -39.11 14.66
N GLU A 515 2.01 -39.72 15.84
CA GLU A 515 2.86 -40.91 16.07
C GLU A 515 2.39 -42.09 15.21
N GLU A 516 1.09 -42.34 15.16
CA GLU A 516 0.52 -43.48 14.46
C GLU A 516 0.44 -43.32 12.93
N ARG A 517 0.20 -42.10 12.43
CA ARG A 517 -0.15 -41.86 11.02
C ARG A 517 0.91 -41.15 10.19
N ILE A 518 1.84 -40.42 10.82
CA ILE A 518 2.92 -39.72 10.16
C ILE A 518 4.27 -39.93 10.87
N PRO A 519 4.66 -41.21 11.15
CA PRO A 519 5.88 -41.51 11.90
C PRO A 519 7.15 -41.01 11.19
N ASP A 520 7.20 -41.03 9.87
CA ASP A 520 8.37 -40.62 9.07
C ASP A 520 8.56 -39.10 8.98
N THR A 521 7.54 -38.31 9.37
CA THR A 521 7.61 -36.86 9.39
C THR A 521 8.33 -36.38 10.65
N THR A 522 9.36 -35.55 10.51
CA THR A 522 10.02 -34.88 11.62
C THR A 522 9.07 -33.83 12.20
N LYS A 523 8.80 -33.89 13.49
CA LYS A 523 7.89 -32.97 14.18
C LYS A 523 8.66 -32.08 15.14
N ILE A 524 8.47 -30.75 15.02
CA ILE A 524 9.08 -29.75 15.90
C ILE A 524 7.95 -29.00 16.60
N ILE A 525 7.81 -29.20 17.90
CA ILE A 525 6.71 -28.69 18.71
C ILE A 525 7.24 -27.63 19.67
N ILE A 526 6.92 -26.37 19.42
CA ILE A 526 7.16 -25.29 20.37
C ILE A 526 5.96 -25.20 21.29
N SER A 527 6.19 -25.28 22.59
CA SER A 527 5.13 -25.06 23.58
C SER A 527 5.67 -24.36 24.81
N GLN A 528 4.80 -23.62 25.48
CA GLN A 528 5.04 -23.09 26.82
C GLN A 528 4.65 -24.12 27.89
N ARG A 529 3.88 -25.17 27.53
CA ARG A 529 3.43 -26.24 28.43
C ARG A 529 4.36 -27.43 28.32
N VAL A 530 4.94 -27.85 29.46
CA VAL A 530 5.78 -29.05 29.47
C VAL A 530 5.00 -30.29 29.06
N SER A 531 3.71 -30.38 29.42
CA SER A 531 2.83 -31.49 29.05
C SER A 531 2.70 -31.75 27.54
N SER A 532 2.91 -30.73 26.73
CA SER A 532 2.85 -30.84 25.25
C SER A 532 4.16 -31.32 24.63
N VAL A 533 5.28 -31.29 25.37
CA VAL A 533 6.61 -31.67 24.84
C VAL A 533 7.30 -32.78 25.62
N GLN A 534 6.78 -33.18 26.78
CA GLN A 534 7.41 -34.18 27.64
C GLN A 534 7.56 -35.57 27.03
N ASN A 535 6.69 -35.90 26.05
CA ASN A 535 6.71 -37.17 25.30
C ASN A 535 7.55 -37.10 24.02
N ALA A 536 8.16 -35.94 23.71
CA ALA A 536 9.07 -35.82 22.57
C ALA A 536 10.34 -36.70 22.78
N ASP A 537 10.92 -37.16 21.68
CA ASP A 537 12.16 -37.96 21.71
C ASP A 537 13.29 -37.19 22.39
N ARG A 538 13.41 -35.90 22.05
CA ARG A 538 14.34 -34.97 22.73
C ARG A 538 13.71 -33.56 22.81
N ILE A 539 14.18 -32.79 23.77
CA ILE A 539 13.68 -31.46 24.08
C ILE A 539 14.85 -30.48 24.07
N ILE A 540 14.70 -29.40 23.30
CA ILE A 540 15.62 -28.25 23.30
C ILE A 540 15.15 -27.26 24.34
N VAL A 541 16.02 -26.96 25.30
CA VAL A 541 15.82 -25.89 26.28
C VAL A 541 16.53 -24.64 25.77
N LEU A 542 15.76 -23.62 25.38
CA LEU A 542 16.30 -22.39 24.82
C LEU A 542 16.19 -21.23 25.83
N ASN A 543 17.33 -20.58 26.11
CA ASN A 543 17.42 -19.46 27.03
C ASN A 543 18.19 -18.30 26.41
N ASP A 544 17.56 -17.14 26.30
CA ASP A 544 18.15 -15.90 25.74
C ASP A 544 18.93 -16.11 24.43
N GLY A 545 18.37 -16.93 23.52
CA GLY A 545 18.94 -17.19 22.19
C GLY A 545 20.13 -18.16 22.17
N VAL A 546 20.37 -18.89 23.27
CA VAL A 546 21.39 -19.94 23.39
C VAL A 546 20.71 -21.23 23.81
N ILE A 547 21.25 -22.38 23.42
CA ILE A 547 20.81 -23.69 23.91
C ILE A 547 21.39 -23.88 25.31
N ASP A 548 20.50 -24.05 26.27
CA ASP A 548 20.88 -24.42 27.65
C ASP A 548 21.18 -25.92 27.72
N ASP A 549 20.29 -26.76 27.19
CA ASP A 549 20.45 -28.19 27.18
C ASP A 549 19.60 -28.83 26.06
N PHE A 550 19.93 -30.04 25.61
CA PHE A 550 19.23 -30.78 24.55
C PHE A 550 19.28 -32.28 24.79
N ASP A 551 18.28 -32.83 25.45
CA ASP A 551 18.21 -34.24 25.80
C ASP A 551 16.75 -34.71 26.00
N THR A 552 16.55 -35.94 26.48
CA THR A 552 15.25 -36.51 26.85
C THR A 552 14.65 -35.81 28.07
N HIS A 553 13.33 -35.89 28.23
CA HIS A 553 12.62 -35.36 29.40
C HIS A 553 13.28 -35.80 30.75
N GLU A 554 13.59 -37.11 30.91
CA GLU A 554 14.13 -37.67 32.14
C GLU A 554 15.54 -37.14 32.45
N ASN A 555 16.36 -36.93 31.45
CA ASN A 555 17.71 -36.41 31.61
C ASN A 555 17.66 -34.91 31.93
N LEU A 556 16.86 -34.13 31.22
CA LEU A 556 16.72 -32.69 31.46
C LEU A 556 16.22 -32.34 32.86
N LEU A 557 15.40 -33.19 33.48
CA LEU A 557 15.02 -33.02 34.90
C LEU A 557 16.22 -33.10 35.84
N LYS A 558 17.32 -33.77 35.42
CA LYS A 558 18.53 -33.92 36.22
C LYS A 558 19.58 -32.87 35.87
N THR A 559 19.73 -32.52 34.62
CA THR A 559 20.82 -31.69 34.08
C THR A 559 20.46 -30.21 33.96
N SER A 560 19.26 -29.86 33.51
CA SER A 560 18.86 -28.47 33.29
C SER A 560 18.06 -27.92 34.46
N GLU A 561 18.59 -26.90 35.14
CA GLU A 561 17.90 -26.18 36.20
C GLU A 561 16.69 -25.42 35.66
N ILE A 562 16.83 -24.85 34.47
CA ILE A 562 15.76 -24.09 33.79
C ILE A 562 14.56 -25.00 33.50
N TYR A 563 14.82 -26.16 32.90
CA TYR A 563 13.77 -27.13 32.55
C TYR A 563 13.05 -27.63 33.81
N ARG A 564 13.80 -27.99 34.85
CA ARG A 564 13.26 -28.44 36.11
C ARG A 564 12.38 -27.39 36.76
N THR A 565 12.84 -26.15 36.82
CA THR A 565 12.07 -25.03 37.37
C THR A 565 10.74 -24.83 36.65
N ILE A 566 10.74 -24.88 35.29
CA ILE A 566 9.52 -24.76 34.47
C ILE A 566 8.58 -25.94 34.81
N TYR A 567 9.10 -27.16 34.84
CA TYR A 567 8.33 -28.36 35.14
C TYR A 567 7.68 -28.33 36.53
N GLU A 568 8.47 -28.04 37.57
CA GLU A 568 7.98 -27.97 38.96
C GLU A 568 6.90 -26.88 39.11
N THR A 569 7.12 -25.72 38.54
CA THR A 569 6.15 -24.62 38.60
C THR A 569 4.81 -25.00 37.98
N GLN A 570 4.84 -25.74 36.86
CA GLN A 570 3.61 -26.17 36.17
C GLN A 570 2.94 -27.39 36.82
N THR A 571 3.70 -28.21 37.56
CA THR A 571 3.18 -29.40 38.24
C THR A 571 2.60 -29.04 39.60
N LYS A 572 3.29 -28.22 40.42
CA LYS A 572 2.79 -27.74 41.72
C LYS A 572 1.49 -26.93 41.59
N GLY A 573 1.34 -26.13 40.54
CA GLY A 573 0.10 -25.40 40.27
C GLY A 573 -1.12 -26.29 39.88
N LYS A 574 -0.90 -27.58 39.60
CA LYS A 574 -1.97 -28.56 39.38
C LYS A 574 -2.42 -29.32 40.64
N GLU A 575 -1.57 -29.37 41.67
CA GLU A 575 -1.90 -30.02 42.95
C GLU A 575 -2.68 -29.07 43.89
N GLU A 576 -2.59 -27.75 43.66
CA GLU A 576 -3.28 -26.73 44.46
C GLU A 576 -4.61 -26.23 43.82
N ALA A 577 -4.96 -26.62 42.60
CA ALA A 577 -6.19 -26.27 41.89
C ALA A 577 -7.16 -27.44 41.82
#